data_58758bed758d66b7b4becdea3b55d3df
#
_entry.id   58758bed758d66b7b4becdea3b55d3df
#
_cell.length_a   1.000
_cell.length_b   1.000
_cell.length_c   1.000
_cell.angle_alpha   90.00
_cell.angle_beta   90.00
_cell.angle_gamma   90.00
#
_symmetry.space_group_name_H-M   'P 1'
#
loop_
_entity.id
_entity.type
_entity.pdbx_description
1 polymer ?
#
loop_
_entity_poly.entity_id
_entity_poly.type
_entity_poly.pdbx_seq_one_letter_code
_entity_poly.pdbx_strand_id
1 'polypeptide(L)'
;LSGGLGAGKTTFARALIRHLAGDSTIEVPSPTFTLMQTYTLPRFPLVHADLYRLSSPSELAELGFEEFGDGAVTLLEWPDRAAGQLPPDRLDIAFTLAPQQRPDFRNARITGYGSFAAKAERIGAIRRFLDRGGFGVAERQRVQGDASTRSYERLTLEGGSYILMNSPKRPD
;
A
#
# COMPACT_ATOMS: atom_id res chain seq x y z
N LEU A 1 -6.09 -4.00 -3.27
CA LEU A 1 -6.79 -3.41 -2.13
C LEU A 1 -8.18 -4.04 -2.03
N SER A 2 -8.49 -4.77 -0.97
CA SER A 2 -9.77 -5.44 -0.73
C SER A 2 -10.51 -4.85 0.48
N GLY A 3 -11.79 -5.18 0.60
CA GLY A 3 -12.69 -4.70 1.66
C GLY A 3 -14.02 -4.21 1.12
N GLY A 4 -15.04 -4.14 1.97
CA GLY A 4 -16.38 -3.72 1.61
C GLY A 4 -16.47 -2.28 1.06
N LEU A 5 -17.64 -1.91 0.62
CA LEU A 5 -17.91 -0.54 0.19
C LEU A 5 -17.68 0.42 1.38
N GLY A 6 -17.01 1.55 1.13
CA GLY A 6 -16.66 2.52 2.19
C GLY A 6 -15.54 2.08 3.14
N ALA A 7 -14.91 0.92 2.94
CA ALA A 7 -13.83 0.43 3.79
C ALA A 7 -12.53 1.26 3.74
N GLY A 8 -12.38 2.16 2.75
CA GLY A 8 -11.25 3.08 2.66
C GLY A 8 -10.20 2.73 1.60
N LYS A 9 -10.48 1.82 0.67
CA LYS A 9 -9.56 1.43 -0.42
C LYS A 9 -9.06 2.63 -1.23
N THR A 10 -9.99 3.40 -1.82
CA THR A 10 -9.66 4.61 -2.60
C THR A 10 -9.04 5.71 -1.73
N THR A 11 -9.43 5.82 -0.45
CA THR A 11 -8.79 6.77 0.47
C THR A 11 -7.32 6.43 0.67
N PHE A 12 -7.00 5.16 0.85
CA PHE A 12 -5.63 4.68 0.92
C PHE A 12 -4.88 4.88 -0.40
N ALA A 13 -5.48 4.51 -1.54
CA ALA A 13 -4.87 4.70 -2.86
C ALA A 13 -4.51 6.17 -3.09
N ARG A 14 -5.43 7.09 -2.80
CA ARG A 14 -5.21 8.54 -2.89
C ARG A 14 -4.06 9.01 -2.02
N ALA A 15 -4.03 8.60 -0.76
CA ALA A 15 -2.97 8.98 0.16
C ALA A 15 -1.60 8.45 -0.31
N LEU A 16 -1.55 7.21 -0.78
CA LEU A 16 -0.32 6.59 -1.28
C LEU A 16 0.17 7.28 -2.55
N ILE A 17 -0.69 7.54 -3.53
CA ILE A 17 -0.33 8.22 -4.78
C ILE A 17 0.22 9.61 -4.49
N ARG A 18 -0.46 10.41 -3.66
CA ARG A 18 0.00 11.74 -3.25
C ARG A 18 1.34 11.71 -2.53
N HIS A 19 1.52 10.74 -1.65
CA HIS A 19 2.80 10.56 -0.94
C HIS A 19 3.95 10.21 -1.91
N LEU A 20 3.71 9.29 -2.84
CA LEU A 20 4.72 8.86 -3.82
C LEU A 20 5.04 9.96 -4.85
N ALA A 21 4.06 10.79 -5.18
CA ALA A 21 4.24 11.94 -6.06
C ALA A 21 4.99 13.11 -5.37
N GLY A 22 4.97 13.15 -4.04
CA GLY A 22 5.43 14.32 -3.27
C GLY A 22 4.53 15.55 -3.43
N ASP A 23 3.29 15.34 -3.89
CA ASP A 23 2.31 16.40 -4.15
C ASP A 23 0.94 16.03 -3.57
N SER A 24 0.52 16.75 -2.55
CA SER A 24 -0.77 16.54 -1.87
C SER A 24 -1.97 17.08 -2.66
N THR A 25 -1.74 17.86 -3.71
CA THR A 25 -2.80 18.52 -4.51
C THR A 25 -3.30 17.67 -5.67
N ILE A 26 -2.58 16.62 -6.05
CA ILE A 26 -2.99 15.73 -7.15
C ILE A 26 -4.40 15.20 -6.89
N GLU A 27 -5.28 15.37 -7.88
CA GLU A 27 -6.58 14.74 -7.87
C GLU A 27 -6.48 13.24 -8.11
N VAL A 28 -7.02 12.47 -7.18
CA VAL A 28 -7.08 11.00 -7.26
C VAL A 28 -8.52 10.58 -6.99
N PRO A 29 -9.39 10.61 -7.99
CA PRO A 29 -10.74 10.07 -7.90
C PRO A 29 -10.70 8.53 -7.83
N SER A 30 -11.83 7.91 -7.45
CA SER A 30 -12.00 6.48 -7.67
C SER A 30 -12.23 6.24 -9.17
N PRO A 31 -11.45 5.36 -9.82
CA PRO A 31 -11.63 5.07 -11.24
C PRO A 31 -12.79 4.09 -11.51
N THR A 32 -13.83 4.09 -10.67
CA THR A 32 -14.97 3.17 -10.78
C THR A 32 -15.67 3.25 -12.14
N PHE A 33 -15.65 4.40 -12.80
CA PHE A 33 -16.27 4.59 -14.12
C PHE A 33 -15.27 4.46 -15.27
N THR A 34 -14.08 4.98 -15.10
CA THR A 34 -13.00 4.91 -16.10
C THR A 34 -12.26 3.58 -16.07
N LEU A 35 -12.50 2.76 -15.05
CA LEU A 35 -11.85 1.50 -14.71
C LEU A 35 -10.38 1.66 -14.36
N MET A 36 -9.66 2.61 -14.95
CA MET A 36 -8.23 2.78 -14.78
C MET A 36 -7.82 4.24 -14.96
N GLN A 37 -6.81 4.66 -14.21
CA GLN A 37 -6.13 5.94 -14.32
C GLN A 37 -4.63 5.77 -14.10
N THR A 38 -3.81 6.45 -14.90
CA THR A 38 -2.36 6.40 -14.81
C THR A 38 -1.80 7.68 -14.20
N TYR A 39 -0.70 7.52 -13.44
CA TYR A 39 0.03 8.62 -12.81
C TYR A 39 1.51 8.47 -13.14
N THR A 40 2.12 9.53 -13.66
CA THR A 40 3.57 9.60 -13.85
C THR A 40 4.19 10.08 -12.54
N LEU A 41 4.82 9.17 -11.81
CA LEU A 41 5.49 9.48 -10.55
C LEU A 41 7.00 9.67 -10.77
N PRO A 42 7.72 10.34 -9.88
CA PRO A 42 9.15 10.63 -10.06
C PRO A 42 10.04 9.39 -10.23
N ARG A 43 9.63 8.24 -9.71
CA ARG A 43 10.43 7.02 -9.69
C ARG A 43 9.93 5.91 -10.62
N PHE A 44 8.65 5.87 -10.90
CA PHE A 44 7.99 4.84 -11.72
C PHE A 44 6.58 5.29 -12.11
N PRO A 45 6.03 4.78 -13.19
CA PRO A 45 4.61 4.98 -13.51
C PRO A 45 3.74 4.18 -12.52
N LEU A 46 2.54 4.69 -12.23
CA LEU A 46 1.57 4.01 -11.39
C LEU A 46 0.23 3.94 -12.10
N VAL A 47 -0.38 2.77 -12.06
CA VAL A 47 -1.73 2.51 -12.55
C VAL A 47 -2.65 2.31 -11.36
N HIS A 48 -3.72 3.07 -11.29
CA HIS A 48 -4.80 2.89 -10.31
C HIS A 48 -6.03 2.35 -11.03
N ALA A 49 -6.47 1.16 -10.68
CA ALA A 49 -7.61 0.49 -11.29
C ALA A 49 -8.64 0.08 -10.23
N ASP A 50 -9.91 0.13 -10.61
CA ASP A 50 -11.04 -0.28 -9.79
C ASP A 50 -11.90 -1.30 -10.56
N LEU A 51 -11.87 -2.54 -10.11
CA LEU A 51 -12.55 -3.66 -10.78
C LEU A 51 -14.01 -3.85 -10.30
N TYR A 52 -14.54 -2.96 -9.47
CA TYR A 52 -15.89 -3.12 -8.90
C TYR A 52 -16.97 -3.42 -9.94
N ARG A 53 -16.88 -2.80 -11.11
CA ARG A 53 -17.85 -2.91 -12.21
C ARG A 53 -17.54 -4.01 -13.21
N LEU A 54 -16.38 -4.67 -13.12
CA LEU A 54 -16.08 -5.78 -14.00
C LEU A 54 -17.07 -6.93 -13.78
N SER A 55 -17.65 -7.39 -14.87
CA SER A 55 -18.64 -8.45 -14.90
C SER A 55 -18.02 -9.80 -15.26
N SER A 56 -16.89 -9.80 -15.96
CA SER A 56 -16.21 -11.01 -16.40
C SER A 56 -14.67 -10.87 -16.34
N PRO A 57 -13.95 -11.99 -16.18
CA PRO A 57 -12.49 -12.00 -16.24
C PRO A 57 -11.91 -11.57 -17.59
N SER A 58 -12.65 -11.73 -18.69
CA SER A 58 -12.21 -11.31 -20.02
C SER A 58 -12.07 -9.79 -20.13
N GLU A 59 -12.94 -9.04 -19.45
CA GLU A 59 -12.83 -7.58 -19.40
C GLU A 59 -11.53 -7.11 -18.72
N LEU A 60 -10.96 -7.94 -17.84
CA LEU A 60 -9.67 -7.62 -17.21
C LEU A 60 -8.52 -7.60 -18.22
N ALA A 61 -8.53 -8.54 -19.17
CA ALA A 61 -7.52 -8.59 -20.24
C ALA A 61 -7.62 -7.37 -21.17
N GLU A 62 -8.84 -6.86 -21.40
CA GLU A 62 -9.08 -5.68 -22.22
C GLU A 62 -8.55 -4.38 -21.57
N LEU A 63 -8.29 -4.37 -20.25
CA LEU A 63 -7.70 -3.21 -19.58
C LEU A 63 -6.22 -3.00 -19.92
N GLY A 64 -5.55 -3.95 -20.57
CA GLY A 64 -4.21 -3.77 -21.11
C GLY A 64 -3.14 -3.53 -20.04
N PHE A 65 -3.24 -4.15 -18.86
CA PHE A 65 -2.22 -3.98 -17.81
C PHE A 65 -0.81 -4.32 -18.28
N GLU A 66 -0.67 -5.18 -19.28
CA GLU A 66 0.61 -5.57 -19.86
C GLU A 66 1.28 -4.43 -20.65
N GLU A 67 0.50 -3.44 -21.12
CA GLU A 67 1.01 -2.31 -21.89
C GLU A 67 1.82 -1.30 -21.04
N PHE A 68 1.66 -1.34 -19.71
CA PHE A 68 2.39 -0.42 -18.84
C PHE A 68 3.85 -0.81 -18.61
N GLY A 69 4.26 -1.96 -19.13
CA GLY A 69 5.65 -2.42 -19.13
C GLY A 69 6.22 -2.75 -17.76
N ASP A 70 7.47 -3.22 -17.78
CA ASP A 70 8.22 -3.54 -16.58
C ASP A 70 8.52 -2.27 -15.77
N GLY A 71 8.28 -2.35 -14.45
CA GLY A 71 8.57 -1.26 -13.51
C GLY A 71 7.38 -0.38 -13.15
N ALA A 72 6.22 -0.56 -13.75
CA ALA A 72 4.99 0.08 -13.29
C ALA A 72 4.48 -0.54 -11.99
N VAL A 73 3.91 0.30 -11.12
CA VAL A 73 3.18 -0.17 -9.93
C VAL A 73 1.69 -0.12 -10.21
N THR A 74 1.01 -1.25 -10.02
CA THR A 74 -0.45 -1.31 -10.15
C THR A 74 -1.11 -1.32 -8.77
N LEU A 75 -1.98 -0.34 -8.51
CA LEU A 75 -2.91 -0.33 -7.39
C LEU A 75 -4.26 -0.81 -7.89
N LEU A 76 -4.71 -1.96 -7.38
CA LEU A 76 -5.94 -2.59 -7.81
C LEU A 76 -6.95 -2.59 -6.67
N GLU A 77 -8.13 -2.01 -6.87
CA GLU A 77 -9.27 -2.14 -5.97
C GLU A 77 -10.19 -3.27 -6.43
N TRP A 78 -10.83 -3.97 -5.49
CA TRP A 78 -11.73 -5.10 -5.73
C TRP A 78 -11.06 -6.28 -6.47
N PRO A 79 -9.91 -6.79 -5.96
CA PRO A 79 -9.14 -7.84 -6.62
C PRO A 79 -9.92 -9.16 -6.80
N ASP A 80 -10.97 -9.38 -6.02
CA ASP A 80 -11.82 -10.57 -6.13
C ASP A 80 -12.50 -10.67 -7.51
N ARG A 81 -12.66 -9.54 -8.21
CA ARG A 81 -13.21 -9.48 -9.56
C ARG A 81 -12.23 -9.98 -10.63
N ALA A 82 -10.96 -10.07 -10.30
CA ALA A 82 -9.94 -10.60 -11.22
C ALA A 82 -9.95 -12.13 -11.37
N ALA A 83 -10.82 -12.85 -10.66
CA ALA A 83 -11.04 -14.29 -10.80
C ALA A 83 -9.75 -15.15 -10.85
N GLY A 84 -8.78 -14.84 -9.99
CA GLY A 84 -7.52 -15.58 -9.91
C GLY A 84 -6.44 -15.16 -10.91
N GLN A 85 -6.67 -14.15 -11.74
CA GLN A 85 -5.68 -13.62 -12.69
C GLN A 85 -4.72 -12.58 -12.04
N LEU A 86 -4.61 -12.58 -10.70
CA LEU A 86 -3.70 -11.69 -10.01
C LEU A 86 -2.25 -12.16 -10.15
N PRO A 87 -1.29 -11.23 -10.27
CA PRO A 87 0.12 -11.58 -10.29
C PRO A 87 0.54 -12.39 -9.06
N PRO A 88 1.44 -13.38 -9.21
CA PRO A 88 1.97 -14.15 -8.09
C PRO A 88 2.74 -13.26 -7.10
N ASP A 89 3.43 -12.25 -7.59
CA ASP A 89 4.19 -11.29 -6.80
C ASP A 89 3.33 -10.06 -6.48
N ARG A 90 2.78 -9.99 -5.26
CA ARG A 90 1.89 -8.89 -4.88
C ARG A 90 1.80 -8.67 -3.37
N LEU A 91 1.30 -7.50 -2.99
CA LEU A 91 0.83 -7.18 -1.63
C LEU A 91 -0.69 -7.06 -1.64
N ASP A 92 -1.36 -7.88 -0.86
CA ASP A 92 -2.78 -7.72 -0.58
C ASP A 92 -2.98 -6.91 0.70
N ILE A 93 -3.78 -5.84 0.61
CA ILE A 93 -4.15 -5.02 1.76
C ILE A 93 -5.66 -5.09 1.91
N ALA A 94 -6.12 -5.77 2.94
CA ALA A 94 -7.54 -5.94 3.26
C ALA A 94 -7.97 -4.95 4.35
N PHE A 95 -8.96 -4.12 4.03
CA PHE A 95 -9.53 -3.13 4.95
C PHE A 95 -10.82 -3.64 5.56
N THR A 96 -10.96 -3.49 6.87
CA THR A 96 -12.20 -3.74 7.60
C THR A 96 -12.56 -2.57 8.48
N LEU A 97 -13.86 -2.27 8.56
CA LEU A 97 -14.38 -1.27 9.48
C LEU A 97 -14.17 -1.72 10.91
N ALA A 98 -13.85 -0.80 11.80
CA ALA A 98 -13.70 -1.05 13.23
C ALA A 98 -14.59 -0.07 14.05
N PRO A 99 -15.92 -0.08 13.84
CA PRO A 99 -16.84 0.90 14.41
C PRO A 99 -16.89 0.86 15.94
N GLN A 100 -16.53 -0.26 16.56
CA GLN A 100 -16.46 -0.40 18.02
C GLN A 100 -15.31 0.41 18.66
N GLN A 101 -14.29 0.75 17.89
CA GLN A 101 -13.20 1.58 18.36
C GLN A 101 -13.52 3.06 18.12
N ARG A 102 -13.71 3.43 16.86
CA ARG A 102 -14.09 4.78 16.40
C ARG A 102 -14.70 4.66 15.00
N PRO A 103 -15.67 5.51 14.61
CA PRO A 103 -16.33 5.45 13.29
C PRO A 103 -15.36 5.58 12.11
N ASP A 104 -14.26 6.31 12.31
CA ASP A 104 -13.22 6.58 11.31
C ASP A 104 -12.07 5.55 11.35
N PHE A 105 -12.08 4.62 12.29
CA PHE A 105 -11.03 3.61 12.39
C PHE A 105 -11.20 2.49 11.38
N ARG A 106 -10.07 2.06 10.83
CA ARG A 106 -9.98 0.93 9.91
C ARG A 106 -8.86 0.00 10.36
N ASN A 107 -9.12 -1.28 10.29
CA ASN A 107 -8.06 -2.28 10.38
C ASN A 107 -7.56 -2.58 8.97
N ALA A 108 -6.24 -2.63 8.81
CA ALA A 108 -5.59 -3.04 7.59
C ALA A 108 -4.78 -4.31 7.84
N ARG A 109 -5.07 -5.38 7.09
CA ARG A 109 -4.27 -6.61 7.08
C ARG A 109 -3.44 -6.62 5.80
N ILE A 110 -2.13 -6.77 5.95
CA ILE A 110 -1.19 -6.84 4.84
C ILE A 110 -0.71 -8.28 4.70
N THR A 111 -0.86 -8.86 3.52
CA THR A 111 -0.39 -10.19 3.16
C THR A 111 0.49 -10.08 1.91
N GLY A 112 1.69 -10.63 1.96
CA GLY A 112 2.59 -10.68 0.81
C GLY A 112 2.54 -12.04 0.14
N TYR A 113 2.63 -12.04 -1.18
CA TYR A 113 2.72 -13.23 -2.01
C TYR A 113 3.99 -13.19 -2.85
N GLY A 114 4.54 -14.36 -3.17
CA GLY A 114 5.77 -14.49 -3.94
C GLY A 114 6.92 -13.72 -3.30
N SER A 115 7.62 -12.91 -4.07
CA SER A 115 8.75 -12.09 -3.61
C SER A 115 8.40 -11.02 -2.56
N PHE A 116 7.10 -10.74 -2.36
CA PHE A 116 6.63 -9.79 -1.35
C PHE A 116 6.34 -10.44 0.02
N ALA A 117 6.36 -11.76 0.16
CA ALA A 117 6.04 -12.45 1.40
C ALA A 117 6.94 -11.98 2.57
N ALA A 118 8.25 -12.04 2.40
CA ALA A 118 9.20 -11.60 3.41
C ALA A 118 9.11 -10.09 3.72
N LYS A 119 8.79 -9.27 2.71
CA LYS A 119 8.60 -7.83 2.88
C LYS A 119 7.38 -7.53 3.75
N ALA A 120 6.26 -8.21 3.50
CA ALA A 120 5.03 -8.05 4.29
C ALA A 120 5.23 -8.51 5.75
N GLU A 121 5.90 -9.65 5.96
CA GLU A 121 6.25 -10.13 7.29
C GLU A 121 7.10 -9.10 8.04
N ARG A 122 8.08 -8.50 7.37
CA ARG A 122 8.95 -7.48 7.96
C ARG A 122 8.17 -6.23 8.34
N ILE A 123 7.26 -5.75 7.49
CA ILE A 123 6.37 -4.62 7.81
C ILE A 123 5.56 -4.92 9.07
N GLY A 124 4.96 -6.12 9.15
CA GLY A 124 4.21 -6.56 10.31
C GLY A 124 5.06 -6.65 11.58
N ALA A 125 6.30 -7.15 11.47
CA ALA A 125 7.23 -7.23 12.59
C ALA A 125 7.60 -5.84 13.13
N ILE A 126 7.88 -4.89 12.26
CA ILE A 126 8.15 -3.48 12.63
C ILE A 126 6.91 -2.90 13.33
N ARG A 127 5.72 -3.11 12.79
CA ARG A 127 4.48 -2.60 13.41
C ARG A 127 4.30 -3.15 14.81
N ARG A 128 4.40 -4.47 14.99
CA ARG A 128 4.30 -5.12 16.32
C ARG A 128 5.37 -4.63 17.30
N PHE A 129 6.58 -4.37 16.82
CA PHE A 129 7.65 -3.82 17.65
C PHE A 129 7.29 -2.41 18.15
N LEU A 130 6.82 -1.55 17.26
CA LEU A 130 6.39 -0.19 17.61
C LEU A 130 5.21 -0.19 18.58
N ASP A 131 4.21 -1.04 18.35
CA ASP A 131 3.04 -1.15 19.23
C ASP A 131 3.42 -1.57 20.63
N ARG A 132 4.28 -2.59 20.77
CA ARG A 132 4.79 -3.07 22.07
C ARG A 132 5.65 -2.03 22.79
N GLY A 133 6.38 -1.21 22.04
CA GLY A 133 7.21 -0.14 22.59
C GLY A 133 6.46 1.14 22.92
N GLY A 134 5.14 1.20 22.68
CA GLY A 134 4.37 2.43 22.88
C GLY A 134 4.48 3.45 21.75
N PHE A 135 5.12 3.09 20.62
CA PHE A 135 5.33 3.97 19.47
C PHE A 135 4.29 3.78 18.34
N GLY A 136 3.23 3.03 18.59
CA GLY A 136 2.23 2.70 17.58
C GLY A 136 1.53 3.90 16.93
N VAL A 137 1.48 5.05 17.62
CA VAL A 137 0.88 6.31 17.15
C VAL A 137 1.93 7.37 16.80
N ALA A 138 3.23 7.05 16.88
CA ALA A 138 4.29 8.00 16.58
C ALA A 138 4.27 8.38 15.09
N GLU A 139 4.49 9.67 14.80
CA GLU A 139 4.78 10.13 13.46
C GLU A 139 6.12 9.53 13.00
N ARG A 140 6.17 9.04 11.76
CA ARG A 140 7.33 8.35 11.20
C ARG A 140 7.85 9.09 9.99
N GLN A 141 9.10 9.47 10.04
CA GLN A 141 9.80 10.12 8.93
C GLN A 141 11.05 9.33 8.57
N ARG A 142 11.20 8.95 7.30
CA ARG A 142 12.41 8.29 6.83
C ARG A 142 13.61 9.24 6.96
N VAL A 143 14.68 8.72 7.54
CA VAL A 143 15.96 9.42 7.61
C VAL A 143 16.86 8.86 6.50
N GLN A 144 17.58 9.75 5.82
CA GLN A 144 18.56 9.34 4.82
C GLN A 144 19.64 8.52 5.52
N GLY A 145 19.82 7.27 5.07
CA GLY A 145 20.82 6.35 5.56
C GLY A 145 22.14 6.44 4.76
N ASP A 146 23.13 5.77 5.27
CA ASP A 146 24.37 5.49 4.57
C ASP A 146 24.20 4.33 3.55
N ALA A 147 25.28 3.91 2.90
CA ALA A 147 25.30 2.82 1.94
C ALA A 147 25.08 1.41 2.55
N SER A 148 24.62 1.34 3.80
CA SER A 148 24.34 0.08 4.48
C SER A 148 22.96 -0.49 4.11
N THR A 149 22.74 -1.78 4.37
CA THR A 149 21.43 -2.43 4.23
C THR A 149 20.43 -2.01 5.32
N ARG A 150 20.85 -1.16 6.24
CA ARG A 150 20.01 -0.64 7.33
C ARG A 150 19.17 0.52 6.85
N SER A 151 17.97 0.62 7.37
CA SER A 151 17.13 1.82 7.18
C SER A 151 16.80 2.46 8.53
N TYR A 152 16.66 3.77 8.52
CA TYR A 152 16.41 4.55 9.72
C TYR A 152 15.16 5.38 9.53
N GLU A 153 14.35 5.45 10.58
CA GLU A 153 13.19 6.34 10.65
C GLU A 153 13.24 7.14 11.94
N ARG A 154 12.91 8.41 11.84
CA ARG A 154 12.66 9.25 13.02
C ARG A 154 11.23 9.00 13.48
N LEU A 155 11.07 8.72 14.75
CA LEU A 155 9.78 8.58 15.40
C LEU A 155 9.58 9.84 16.26
N THR A 156 8.51 10.56 16.01
CA THR A 156 8.13 11.73 16.82
C THR A 156 6.87 11.38 17.59
N LEU A 157 6.94 11.49 18.91
CA LEU A 157 5.83 11.26 19.84
C LEU A 157 5.84 12.39 20.87
N GLU A 158 4.71 12.64 21.55
CA GLU A 158 4.66 13.62 22.65
C GLU A 158 5.81 13.39 23.65
N GLY A 159 6.66 14.41 23.80
CA GLY A 159 7.79 14.40 24.73
C GLY A 159 9.13 13.96 24.15
N GLY A 160 9.25 13.58 22.88
CA GLY A 160 10.56 13.21 22.34
C GLY A 160 10.63 12.79 20.88
N SER A 161 11.86 12.69 20.42
CA SER A 161 12.24 12.15 19.11
C SER A 161 13.15 10.96 19.30
N TYR A 162 12.86 9.88 18.59
CA TYR A 162 13.55 8.59 18.69
C TYR A 162 13.98 8.12 17.31
N ILE A 163 14.91 7.18 17.24
CA ILE A 163 15.34 6.57 15.99
C ILE A 163 14.98 5.10 16.00
N LEU A 164 14.18 4.69 15.01
CA LEU A 164 13.97 3.30 14.67
C LEU A 164 15.05 2.88 13.68
N MET A 165 15.88 1.91 14.06
CA MET A 165 16.80 1.24 13.16
C MET A 165 16.20 -0.09 12.71
N ASN A 166 16.05 -0.24 11.42
CA ASN A 166 15.63 -1.51 10.81
C ASN A 166 16.87 -2.15 10.15
N SER A 167 17.32 -3.28 10.71
CA SER A 167 18.43 -4.07 10.20
C SER A 167 17.89 -5.44 9.76
N PRO A 168 17.65 -5.66 8.47
CA PRO A 168 17.26 -6.99 7.99
C PRO A 168 18.41 -7.98 8.27
N LYS A 169 18.05 -9.24 8.57
CA LYS A 169 19.07 -10.31 8.65
C LYS A 169 19.79 -10.39 7.30
N ARG A 170 21.10 -10.51 7.33
CA ARG A 170 21.84 -10.88 6.11
C ARG A 170 21.41 -12.30 5.74
N PRO A 171 21.18 -12.59 4.46
CA PRO A 171 21.14 -13.98 4.03
C PRO A 171 22.50 -14.60 4.37
N ASP A 172 22.46 -15.79 4.97
CA ASP A 172 23.64 -16.63 5.24
C ASP A 172 24.26 -17.08 3.92
#